data_8f592f0fcfe03f6061fca9da4230d5d4
#
_entry.id   8f592f0fcfe03f6061fca9da4230d5d4
#
_cell.length_a   1.000
_cell.length_b   1.000
_cell.length_c   1.000
_cell.angle_alpha   90.00
_cell.angle_beta   90.00
_cell.angle_gamma   90.00
#
_symmetry.space_group_name_H-M   'P 1'
#
loop_
_entity.id
_entity.type
_entity.pdbx_description
1 polymer ?
#
loop_
_entity_poly.entity_id
_entity_poly.type
_entity_poly.pdbx_seq_one_letter_code
_entity_poly.pdbx_strand_id
1 'polypeptide(L)'
;MKAWSLMGNSQKLDGGAMFGNAPKAMWQKWVIVDDQNRIDLACRALLVENINGKRVLFETGVGAFFEPKMRERFGIQESNHVLLDELNKLG
;
A
#
# COMPACT_ATOMS: atom_id res chain seq x y z
N MET A 1 -16.26 2.04 -19.98
CA MET A 1 -15.23 1.54 -19.03
C MET A 1 -14.83 2.64 -18.06
N LYS A 2 -14.80 2.34 -16.78
CA LYS A 2 -14.35 3.27 -15.75
C LYS A 2 -13.22 2.62 -14.97
N ALA A 3 -12.28 3.43 -14.52
CA ALA A 3 -11.15 2.97 -13.73
C ALA A 3 -11.08 3.79 -12.42
N TRP A 4 -10.83 3.10 -11.31
CA TRP A 4 -10.76 3.70 -9.99
C TRP A 4 -9.44 3.33 -9.34
N SER A 5 -8.72 4.32 -8.84
CA SER A 5 -7.55 4.09 -8.01
C SER A 5 -8.03 3.97 -6.56
N LEU A 6 -7.77 2.84 -5.93
CA LEU A 6 -8.24 2.56 -4.57
C LEU A 6 -7.07 2.49 -3.61
N MET A 7 -7.28 3.00 -2.40
CA MET A 7 -6.30 2.85 -1.32
C MET A 7 -6.51 1.50 -0.65
N GLY A 8 -5.40 0.84 -0.33
CA GLY A 8 -5.37 -0.26 0.62
C GLY A 8 -4.68 0.20 1.90
N ASN A 9 -4.38 -0.74 2.78
CA ASN A 9 -3.60 -0.44 3.98
C ASN A 9 -2.19 0.00 3.59
N SER A 10 -1.61 0.89 4.37
CA SER A 10 -0.23 1.33 4.17
C SER A 10 0.72 0.48 5.00
N GLN A 11 1.98 0.43 4.58
CA GLN A 11 3.03 -0.32 5.27
C GLN A 11 4.34 0.45 5.23
N LYS A 12 5.34 -0.08 5.92
CA LYS A 12 6.70 0.48 5.92
C LYS A 12 7.69 -0.61 5.57
N LEU A 13 8.62 -0.29 4.70
CA LEU A 13 9.73 -1.18 4.35
C LEU A 13 11.03 -0.40 4.31
N ASP A 14 12.15 -1.12 4.36
CA ASP A 14 13.46 -0.51 4.30
C ASP A 14 13.64 0.34 3.04
N GLY A 15 14.04 1.60 3.23
CA GLY A 15 14.22 2.52 2.12
C GLY A 15 15.29 2.08 1.16
N GLY A 16 16.37 1.47 1.66
CA GLY A 16 17.44 0.96 0.81
C GLY A 16 16.97 -0.16 -0.11
N ALA A 17 16.12 -1.05 0.40
CA ALA A 17 15.54 -2.11 -0.41
C ALA A 17 14.65 -1.54 -1.52
N MET A 18 13.94 -0.44 -1.23
CA MET A 18 13.02 0.17 -2.18
C MET A 18 13.75 0.99 -3.25
N PHE A 19 14.78 1.74 -2.86
CA PHE A 19 15.48 2.63 -3.78
C PHE A 19 16.69 1.97 -4.48
N GLY A 20 17.04 0.76 -4.08
CA GLY A 20 18.08 0.00 -4.77
C GLY A 20 19.44 0.67 -4.72
N ASN A 21 20.02 0.95 -5.89
CA ASN A 21 21.35 1.51 -6.01
C ASN A 21 21.45 3.02 -5.72
N ALA A 22 20.31 3.70 -5.53
CA ALA A 22 20.35 5.12 -5.21
C ALA A 22 20.89 5.33 -3.80
N PRO A 23 21.87 6.25 -3.59
CA PRO A 23 22.39 6.51 -2.26
C PRO A 23 21.36 7.09 -1.32
N LYS A 24 21.39 6.69 -0.05
CA LYS A 24 20.45 7.22 0.96
C LYS A 24 20.54 8.74 1.06
N ALA A 25 21.73 9.32 0.93
CA ALA A 25 21.90 10.77 0.96
C ALA A 25 21.05 11.48 -0.07
N MET A 26 20.69 10.81 -1.17
CA MET A 26 19.81 11.35 -2.19
C MET A 26 18.34 11.07 -1.89
N TRP A 27 17.96 9.80 -1.68
CA TRP A 27 16.54 9.49 -1.56
C TRP A 27 15.93 9.96 -0.23
N GLN A 28 16.71 10.12 0.83
CA GLN A 28 16.18 10.64 2.10
C GLN A 28 15.68 12.10 1.99
N LYS A 29 16.03 12.80 0.92
CA LYS A 29 15.53 14.15 0.66
C LYS A 29 14.09 14.14 0.14
N TRP A 30 13.63 13.01 -0.37
CA TRP A 30 12.31 12.89 -1.01
C TRP A 30 11.27 12.23 -0.12
N VAL A 31 11.69 11.48 0.88
CA VAL A 31 10.80 10.72 1.75
C VAL A 31 11.23 10.86 3.20
N ILE A 32 10.29 10.67 4.10
CA ILE A 32 10.55 10.65 5.54
C ILE A 32 11.02 9.24 5.91
N VAL A 33 12.14 9.17 6.60
CA VAL A 33 12.79 7.91 7.01
C VAL A 33 12.66 7.78 8.52
N ASP A 34 12.21 6.63 9.00
CA ASP A 34 12.15 6.38 10.44
C ASP A 34 13.53 5.91 10.98
N ASP A 35 13.59 5.67 12.29
CA ASP A 35 14.83 5.26 12.95
C ASP A 35 15.27 3.84 12.58
N GLN A 36 14.43 3.07 11.92
CA GLN A 36 14.72 1.74 11.39
C GLN A 36 15.02 1.75 9.89
N ASN A 37 15.27 2.92 9.32
CA ASN A 37 15.55 3.11 7.90
C ASN A 37 14.37 2.76 6.98
N ARG A 38 13.14 2.82 7.50
CA ARG A 38 11.92 2.46 6.76
C ARG A 38 11.25 3.69 6.21
N ILE A 39 10.60 3.52 5.06
CA ILE A 39 9.78 4.56 4.43
C ILE A 39 8.34 4.09 4.35
N ASP A 40 7.42 5.04 4.26
CA ASP A 40 5.99 4.75 4.09
C ASP A 40 5.72 4.33 2.66
N LEU A 41 4.92 3.26 2.51
CA LEU A 41 4.48 2.77 1.21
C LEU A 41 2.97 2.66 1.18
N ALA A 42 2.36 3.18 0.13
CA ALA A 42 0.95 2.99 -0.14
C ALA A 42 0.76 1.65 -0.86
N CYS A 43 -0.30 0.94 -0.50
CA CYS A 43 -0.70 -0.26 -1.21
C CYS A 43 -1.98 0.06 -1.98
N ARG A 44 -1.83 0.45 -3.24
CA ARG A 44 -2.95 0.85 -4.07
C ARG A 44 -3.42 -0.29 -4.94
N ALA A 45 -4.71 -0.28 -5.27
CA ALA A 45 -5.31 -1.21 -6.19
C ALA A 45 -6.00 -0.45 -7.31
N LEU A 46 -6.26 -1.12 -8.42
CA LEU A 46 -6.98 -0.57 -9.55
C LEU A 46 -8.24 -1.39 -9.77
N LEU A 47 -9.39 -0.73 -9.72
CA LEU A 47 -10.66 -1.34 -10.09
C LEU A 47 -11.08 -0.84 -11.46
N VAL A 48 -11.34 -1.74 -12.39
CA VAL A 48 -11.83 -1.39 -13.72
C VAL A 48 -13.22 -1.98 -13.90
N GLU A 49 -14.17 -1.14 -14.28
CA GLU A 49 -15.56 -1.53 -14.53
C GLU A 49 -15.84 -1.62 -16.02
N ASN A 50 -16.78 -2.48 -16.37
CA ASN A 50 -17.26 -2.67 -17.75
C ASN A 50 -16.21 -3.21 -18.73
N ILE A 51 -15.41 -4.17 -18.27
CA ILE A 51 -14.62 -5.00 -19.17
C ILE A 51 -15.50 -6.21 -19.50
N ASN A 52 -16.14 -6.18 -20.65
CA ASN A 52 -17.10 -7.22 -21.08
C ASN A 52 -18.19 -7.47 -20.02
N GLY A 53 -18.72 -6.37 -19.43
CA GLY A 53 -19.75 -6.43 -18.40
C GLY A 53 -19.26 -6.87 -17.04
N LYS A 54 -17.94 -6.96 -16.82
CA LYS A 54 -17.35 -7.43 -15.56
C LYS A 54 -16.56 -6.32 -14.88
N ARG A 55 -16.41 -6.47 -13.57
CA ARG A 55 -15.48 -5.67 -12.77
C ARG A 55 -14.21 -6.48 -12.55
N VAL A 56 -13.07 -5.86 -12.73
CA VAL A 56 -11.78 -6.51 -12.52
C VAL A 56 -10.96 -5.69 -11.54
N LEU A 57 -10.50 -6.35 -10.48
CA LEU A 57 -9.63 -5.73 -9.48
C LEU A 57 -8.20 -6.19 -9.73
N PHE A 58 -7.32 -5.21 -9.92
CA PHE A 58 -5.89 -5.46 -10.04
C PHE A 58 -5.25 -5.16 -8.69
N GLU A 59 -4.55 -6.12 -8.13
CA GLU A 59 -3.90 -6.05 -6.83
C GLU A 59 -4.92 -6.20 -5.69
N THR A 60 -4.45 -6.70 -4.57
CA THR A 60 -5.26 -6.86 -3.36
C THR A 60 -4.65 -6.14 -2.16
N GLY A 61 -3.46 -5.58 -2.31
CA GLY A 61 -2.77 -4.86 -1.25
C GLY A 61 -2.43 -5.75 -0.06
N VAL A 62 -2.22 -5.11 1.07
CA VAL A 62 -2.10 -5.79 2.37
C VAL A 62 -3.33 -5.43 3.20
N GLY A 63 -3.83 -6.38 3.96
CA GLY A 63 -4.96 -6.16 4.86
C GLY A 63 -4.49 -5.90 6.28
N ALA A 64 -5.42 -6.02 7.23
CA ALA A 64 -5.15 -5.82 8.65
C ALA A 64 -5.14 -7.15 9.43
N PHE A 65 -4.94 -8.27 8.75
CA PHE A 65 -5.02 -9.62 9.35
C PHE A 65 -3.75 -10.07 10.08
N PHE A 66 -2.71 -9.26 10.04
CA PHE A 66 -1.41 -9.66 10.57
C PHE A 66 -1.41 -9.77 12.09
N GLU A 67 -0.69 -10.77 12.60
CA GLU A 67 -0.38 -10.85 14.02
C GLU A 67 0.42 -9.61 14.45
N PRO A 68 0.39 -9.22 15.76
CA PRO A 68 1.08 -8.02 16.23
C PRO A 68 2.55 -7.93 15.81
N LYS A 69 3.30 -9.04 15.87
CA LYS A 69 4.71 -9.07 15.43
C LYS A 69 4.88 -8.71 13.98
N MET A 70 4.01 -9.26 13.11
CA MET A 70 4.08 -9.01 11.68
C MET A 70 3.62 -7.62 11.33
N ARG A 71 2.60 -7.10 12.04
CA ARG A 71 2.17 -5.71 11.86
C ARG A 71 3.31 -4.75 12.16
N GLU A 72 4.05 -4.97 13.22
CA GLU A 72 5.18 -4.14 13.58
C GLU A 72 6.29 -4.27 12.56
N ARG A 73 6.60 -5.50 12.13
CA ARG A 73 7.67 -5.77 11.16
C ARG A 73 7.44 -5.07 9.83
N PHE A 74 6.21 -5.11 9.32
CA PHE A 74 5.85 -4.49 8.05
C PHE A 74 5.28 -3.09 8.19
N GLY A 75 5.20 -2.58 9.43
CA GLY A 75 4.71 -1.23 9.68
C GLY A 75 3.31 -0.97 9.18
N ILE A 76 2.41 -1.96 9.34
CA ILE A 76 1.00 -1.80 8.94
C ILE A 76 0.36 -0.74 9.82
N GLN A 77 -0.14 0.33 9.22
CA GLN A 77 -0.59 1.53 9.92
C GLN A 77 -2.03 1.40 10.43
N GLU A 78 -2.94 0.97 9.55
CA GLU A 78 -4.37 0.97 9.85
C GLU A 78 -4.80 -0.34 10.48
N SER A 79 -5.80 -0.28 11.38
CA SER A 79 -6.38 -1.47 12.01
C SER A 79 -7.57 -2.04 11.26
N ASN A 80 -8.13 -1.28 10.31
CA ASN A 80 -9.24 -1.70 9.45
C ASN A 80 -8.73 -2.20 8.09
N HIS A 81 -9.60 -2.83 7.33
CA HIS A 81 -9.31 -3.27 5.97
C HIS A 81 -9.67 -2.17 4.99
N VAL A 82 -8.70 -1.30 4.71
CA VAL A 82 -8.93 -0.07 3.94
C VAL A 82 -9.46 -0.37 2.54
N LEU A 83 -8.91 -1.38 1.86
CA LEU A 83 -9.38 -1.72 0.51
C LEU A 83 -10.84 -2.16 0.50
N LEU A 84 -11.25 -2.98 1.47
CA LEU A 84 -12.65 -3.41 1.57
C LEU A 84 -13.57 -2.24 1.83
N ASP A 85 -13.17 -1.30 2.67
CA ASP A 85 -13.94 -0.09 2.95
C ASP A 85 -14.09 0.76 1.69
N GLU A 86 -13.01 0.91 0.90
CA GLU A 86 -13.05 1.65 -0.36
C GLU A 86 -13.96 0.98 -1.39
N LEU A 87 -13.89 -0.35 -1.50
CA LEU A 87 -14.78 -1.09 -2.40
C LEU A 87 -16.25 -0.94 -1.99
N ASN A 88 -16.52 -0.95 -0.70
CA ASN A 88 -17.90 -0.77 -0.20
C ASN A 88 -18.47 0.61 -0.52
N LYS A 89 -17.65 1.64 -0.56
CA LYS A 89 -18.07 2.99 -0.95
C LYS A 89 -18.52 3.08 -2.40
N LEU A 90 -17.98 2.23 -3.25
CA LEU A 90 -18.34 2.20 -4.67
C LEU A 90 -19.54 1.32 -4.97
N GLY A 91 -19.94 0.52 -4.03
CA GLY A 91 -21.03 -0.46 -4.22
C GLY A 91 -20.52 -1.82 -4.70
#